data_01bd5fec7ed32625c60057a2e2c211a5
#
_entry.id   01bd5fec7ed32625c60057a2e2c211a5
#
_cell.length_a   1.000
_cell.length_b   1.000
_cell.length_c   1.000
_cell.angle_alpha   90.00
_cell.angle_beta   90.00
_cell.angle_gamma   90.00
#
_symmetry.space_group_name_H-M   'P 1'
#
loop_
_entity.id
_entity.type
_entity.pdbx_description
1 polymer ?
#
loop_
_entity_poly.entity_id
_entity_poly.type
_entity_poly.pdbx_seq_one_letter_code
_entity_poly.pdbx_strand_id
1 'polypeptide(L)'
;MALTVVLALILAIMGGCSGLPKNVANCPITPTPPSDLTIVPPAAEPPPASLCGFPLEISSPGKGASVQSPVPVVAVATPPDPVYTVRVYVDNFAVLYTPSTIVNQLLWMPNGAHTIEVVAEDTAGYIATTSMQVNVVGQLPGALNLQESPQWVSCSAVIVHTTCAAGLGVAVSTLTLHQQTPSLDGSAAKFTLAGKHAYSNELYWTPIGGGSYPQHFNYDLWFYIDHGDRAQSLEFDVNQAFGGTRWTWGTQCDFNDSHRWNIWDPLGEVWKPIPIPCNHFPSNTWIHMVWTLERVGNQVHYIALSVADHTYDVDTYYTAQPNWTQEEIDIAFQMDGNWDQQPYTVWLDRVNLFSY
;
A
#
# COMPACT_ATOMS: atom_id res chain seq x y z
N MET A 1 -46.71 -23.81 33.37
CA MET A 1 -45.27 -23.57 33.13
C MET A 1 -45.17 -22.15 32.62
N ALA A 2 -44.72 -21.26 33.46
CA ALA A 2 -44.66 -19.84 33.18
C ALA A 2 -43.31 -19.50 32.54
N LEU A 3 -43.35 -18.80 31.42
CA LEU A 3 -42.19 -18.29 30.72
C LEU A 3 -41.92 -16.88 31.21
N THR A 4 -40.89 -16.71 32.01
CA THR A 4 -40.48 -15.41 32.58
C THR A 4 -39.65 -14.66 31.53
N VAL A 5 -40.20 -13.58 30.98
CA VAL A 5 -39.51 -12.64 30.13
C VAL A 5 -38.71 -11.70 31.04
N VAL A 6 -37.39 -11.77 30.98
CA VAL A 6 -36.51 -10.79 31.66
C VAL A 6 -36.34 -9.59 30.73
N LEU A 7 -36.96 -8.50 31.10
CA LEU A 7 -36.81 -7.19 30.47
C LEU A 7 -35.55 -6.55 31.02
N ALA A 8 -34.46 -6.55 30.23
CA ALA A 8 -33.25 -5.84 30.58
C ALA A 8 -33.46 -4.34 30.32
N LEU A 9 -33.52 -3.58 31.39
CA LEU A 9 -33.60 -2.11 31.37
C LEU A 9 -32.18 -1.60 31.06
N ILE A 10 -31.96 -1.14 29.84
CA ILE A 10 -30.71 -0.43 29.48
C ILE A 10 -30.85 0.98 30.06
N LEU A 11 -30.13 1.23 31.14
CA LEU A 11 -29.93 2.57 31.67
C LEU A 11 -28.99 3.31 30.72
N ALA A 12 -29.51 4.25 29.93
CA ALA A 12 -28.70 5.19 29.19
C ALA A 12 -27.95 6.09 30.18
N ILE A 13 -26.67 5.82 30.41
CA ILE A 13 -25.80 6.71 31.16
C ILE A 13 -25.51 7.89 30.25
N MET A 14 -26.17 9.00 30.46
CA MET A 14 -25.79 10.29 29.89
C MET A 14 -24.47 10.74 30.53
N GLY A 15 -23.36 10.24 30.00
CA GLY A 15 -22.03 10.72 30.35
C GLY A 15 -21.83 12.09 29.70
N GLY A 16 -21.95 13.16 30.48
CA GLY A 16 -21.53 14.48 30.01
C GLY A 16 -20.05 14.49 29.68
N CYS A 17 -19.64 15.29 28.70
CA CYS A 17 -18.24 15.52 28.29
C CYS A 17 -17.43 16.24 29.41
N SER A 18 -17.45 15.75 30.66
CA SER A 18 -16.73 16.32 31.78
C SER A 18 -15.26 15.98 31.69
N GLY A 19 -14.46 16.95 31.28
CA GLY A 19 -12.99 16.85 31.14
C GLY A 19 -12.45 17.45 29.85
N LEU A 20 -13.30 17.87 28.94
CA LEU A 20 -12.92 18.57 27.71
C LEU A 20 -12.74 20.08 27.95
N PRO A 21 -11.93 20.78 27.16
CA PRO A 21 -11.81 22.24 27.27
C PRO A 21 -13.17 22.92 27.18
N LYS A 22 -13.35 23.98 27.92
CA LYS A 22 -14.65 24.67 28.18
C LYS A 22 -15.45 25.15 26.96
N ASN A 23 -15.05 24.85 25.74
CA ASN A 23 -15.71 25.29 24.50
C ASN A 23 -16.24 24.13 23.64
N VAL A 24 -16.36 22.93 24.18
CA VAL A 24 -16.87 21.78 23.40
C VAL A 24 -18.33 21.56 23.78
N ALA A 25 -19.20 21.66 22.78
CA ALA A 25 -20.65 21.45 22.97
C ALA A 25 -20.93 19.98 23.34
N ASN A 26 -22.02 19.75 24.09
CA ASN A 26 -22.53 18.43 24.43
C ASN A 26 -22.78 17.62 23.16
N CYS A 27 -22.07 16.49 23.01
CA CYS A 27 -22.15 15.66 21.85
C CYS A 27 -22.97 14.40 22.10
N PRO A 28 -23.91 14.06 21.24
CA PRO A 28 -24.53 12.75 21.26
C PRO A 28 -23.51 11.70 20.78
N ILE A 29 -23.33 10.64 21.55
CA ILE A 29 -22.57 9.48 21.14
C ILE A 29 -23.47 8.69 20.18
N THR A 30 -23.15 8.69 18.91
CA THR A 30 -23.66 7.70 17.98
C THR A 30 -22.60 6.61 17.86
N PRO A 31 -22.81 5.39 18.39
CA PRO A 31 -21.90 4.30 18.12
C PRO A 31 -21.95 4.02 16.62
N THR A 32 -20.87 4.32 15.92
CA THR A 32 -20.69 3.83 14.57
C THR A 32 -20.47 2.32 14.68
N PRO A 33 -21.29 1.47 14.07
CA PRO A 33 -20.98 0.05 14.01
C PRO A 33 -19.62 -0.11 13.36
N PRO A 34 -18.81 -1.11 13.76
CA PRO A 34 -17.57 -1.41 13.05
C PRO A 34 -17.94 -1.59 11.58
N SER A 35 -17.43 -0.70 10.74
CA SER A 35 -17.59 -0.82 9.30
C SER A 35 -16.97 -2.14 8.93
N ASP A 36 -17.78 -3.06 8.44
CA ASP A 36 -17.26 -4.17 7.67
C ASP A 36 -16.21 -3.60 6.73
N LEU A 37 -15.04 -4.22 6.70
CA LEU A 37 -13.90 -3.84 5.88
C LEU A 37 -14.29 -3.93 4.39
N THR A 38 -15.15 -3.04 3.96
CA THR A 38 -15.36 -2.77 2.54
C THR A 38 -14.16 -1.95 2.12
N ILE A 39 -13.29 -2.54 1.34
CA ILE A 39 -12.22 -1.85 0.62
C ILE A 39 -12.92 -0.79 -0.22
N VAL A 40 -12.82 0.45 0.24
CA VAL A 40 -13.44 1.59 -0.44
C VAL A 40 -12.56 1.90 -1.64
N PRO A 41 -13.12 2.03 -2.86
CA PRO A 41 -12.36 2.55 -3.99
C PRO A 41 -11.80 3.93 -3.61
N PRO A 42 -10.66 4.35 -4.19
CA PRO A 42 -10.03 5.64 -3.91
C PRO A 42 -10.84 6.80 -4.51
N ALA A 43 -12.10 6.87 -4.14
CA ALA A 43 -12.83 8.11 -4.19
C ALA A 43 -12.47 8.84 -2.91
N ALA A 44 -12.06 10.11 -3.02
CA ALA A 44 -11.80 10.95 -1.88
C ALA A 44 -12.95 10.79 -0.86
N GLU A 45 -12.72 9.98 0.18
CA GLU A 45 -13.69 9.87 1.26
C GLU A 45 -13.54 11.13 2.10
N PRO A 46 -14.55 12.01 2.15
CA PRO A 46 -14.44 13.16 3.02
C PRO A 46 -14.30 12.63 4.44
N PRO A 47 -13.33 13.13 5.22
CA PRO A 47 -13.18 12.71 6.60
C PRO A 47 -14.47 12.92 7.35
N PRO A 48 -14.82 12.03 8.29
CA PRO A 48 -16.05 12.13 9.05
C PRO A 48 -16.13 13.49 9.76
N ALA A 49 -17.24 14.20 9.58
CA ALA A 49 -17.46 15.47 10.26
C ALA A 49 -17.57 15.21 11.76
N SER A 50 -16.59 15.68 12.53
CA SER A 50 -16.56 15.51 13.97
C SER A 50 -17.13 16.72 14.68
N LEU A 51 -17.95 16.49 15.70
CA LEU A 51 -18.50 17.53 16.57
C LEU A 51 -17.94 17.46 18.00
N CYS A 52 -17.27 16.38 18.37
CA CYS A 52 -16.70 16.19 19.70
C CYS A 52 -15.26 15.73 19.59
N GLY A 53 -14.35 16.55 20.01
CA GLY A 53 -12.93 16.28 19.89
C GLY A 53 -12.22 16.21 21.24
N PHE A 54 -11.14 15.53 21.23
CA PHE A 54 -10.07 15.57 22.23
C PHE A 54 -8.85 16.26 21.63
N PRO A 55 -7.83 16.60 22.43
CA PRO A 55 -6.62 17.22 21.89
C PRO A 55 -5.95 16.31 20.84
N LEU A 56 -5.79 16.88 19.65
CA LEU A 56 -5.08 16.28 18.53
C LEU A 56 -4.25 17.36 17.85
N GLU A 57 -2.95 17.17 17.79
CA GLU A 57 -2.01 18.15 17.28
C GLU A 57 -1.08 17.51 16.25
N ILE A 58 -0.86 18.19 15.13
CA ILE A 58 0.23 17.90 14.21
C ILE A 58 1.39 18.83 14.56
N SER A 59 2.48 18.28 15.09
CA SER A 59 3.67 19.02 15.49
C SER A 59 4.71 19.12 14.36
N SER A 60 4.66 18.25 13.37
CA SER A 60 5.49 18.29 12.16
C SER A 60 4.65 17.80 10.96
N PRO A 61 4.82 18.44 9.78
CA PRO A 61 5.56 19.69 9.54
C PRO A 61 4.85 20.91 10.14
N GLY A 62 5.50 22.08 10.10
CA GLY A 62 4.82 23.33 10.47
C GLY A 62 3.76 23.72 9.44
N LYS A 63 2.69 24.38 9.87
CA LYS A 63 1.62 24.85 8.99
C LYS A 63 2.16 25.82 7.94
N GLY A 64 1.88 25.52 6.67
CA GLY A 64 2.35 26.31 5.52
C GLY A 64 3.84 26.16 5.24
N ALA A 65 4.50 25.18 5.85
CA ALA A 65 5.91 24.94 5.61
C ALA A 65 6.21 24.53 4.17
N SER A 66 7.35 24.94 3.64
CA SER A 66 7.95 24.30 2.47
C SER A 66 8.83 23.16 2.95
N VAL A 67 8.52 21.96 2.50
CA VAL A 67 9.16 20.72 2.95
C VAL A 67 9.61 19.87 1.76
N GLN A 68 10.53 18.95 2.01
CA GLN A 68 10.95 17.96 1.02
C GLN A 68 10.19 16.64 1.26
N SER A 69 9.94 15.91 0.20
CA SER A 69 9.42 14.53 0.28
C SER A 69 10.58 13.53 0.47
N PRO A 70 10.45 12.52 1.36
CA PRO A 70 9.28 12.24 2.19
C PRO A 70 9.09 13.25 3.32
N VAL A 71 7.85 13.62 3.59
CA VAL A 71 7.49 14.63 4.58
C VAL A 71 7.37 13.98 5.96
N PRO A 72 8.17 14.39 6.96
CA PRO A 72 8.04 13.84 8.32
C PRO A 72 6.77 14.38 8.97
N VAL A 73 5.78 13.51 9.15
CA VAL A 73 4.53 13.83 9.83
C VAL A 73 4.56 13.28 11.24
N VAL A 74 4.46 14.19 12.22
CA VAL A 74 4.35 13.85 13.63
C VAL A 74 3.05 14.41 14.16
N ALA A 75 2.18 13.55 14.66
CA ALA A 75 0.94 13.96 15.32
C ALA A 75 0.76 13.20 16.63
N VAL A 76 0.06 13.83 17.58
CA VAL A 76 -0.24 13.24 18.88
C VAL A 76 -1.71 13.46 19.19
N ALA A 77 -2.41 12.35 19.45
CA ALA A 77 -3.76 12.32 19.97
C ALA A 77 -3.74 12.10 21.48
N THR A 78 -4.60 12.83 22.22
CA THR A 78 -4.74 12.64 23.67
C THR A 78 -6.22 12.39 23.98
N PRO A 79 -6.74 11.21 23.60
CA PRO A 79 -8.14 10.87 23.85
C PRO A 79 -8.40 10.55 25.32
N PRO A 80 -9.66 10.70 25.80
CA PRO A 80 -10.04 10.31 27.16
C PRO A 80 -10.06 8.79 27.34
N ASP A 81 -10.38 8.04 26.31
CA ASP A 81 -10.40 6.59 26.27
C ASP A 81 -9.29 6.05 25.35
N PRO A 82 -8.96 4.75 25.41
CA PRO A 82 -7.96 4.18 24.51
C PRO A 82 -8.26 4.49 23.03
N VAL A 83 -7.23 4.82 22.27
CA VAL A 83 -7.38 5.08 20.83
C VAL A 83 -7.88 3.80 20.13
N TYR A 84 -8.92 3.95 19.31
CA TYR A 84 -9.39 2.91 18.41
C TYR A 84 -8.58 2.97 17.11
N THR A 85 -8.45 4.17 16.53
CA THR A 85 -7.71 4.39 15.29
C THR A 85 -7.25 5.82 15.15
N VAL A 86 -6.08 6.01 14.53
CA VAL A 86 -5.65 7.27 13.94
C VAL A 86 -5.45 7.06 12.46
N ARG A 87 -6.04 7.94 11.64
CA ARG A 87 -5.93 7.94 10.19
C ARG A 87 -5.26 9.23 9.73
N VAL A 88 -4.39 9.14 8.74
CA VAL A 88 -3.80 10.31 8.09
C VAL A 88 -4.25 10.34 6.65
N TYR A 89 -4.72 11.49 6.22
CA TYR A 89 -5.13 11.75 4.84
C TYR A 89 -4.18 12.78 4.22
N VAL A 90 -3.87 12.60 2.96
CA VAL A 90 -3.22 13.59 2.10
C VAL A 90 -4.17 13.87 0.95
N ASP A 91 -4.61 15.12 0.81
CA ASP A 91 -5.57 15.55 -0.23
C ASP A 91 -6.84 14.70 -0.28
N ASN A 92 -7.37 14.35 0.90
CA ASN A 92 -8.52 13.47 1.14
C ASN A 92 -8.30 11.98 0.81
N PHE A 93 -7.08 11.54 0.49
CA PHE A 93 -6.76 10.12 0.36
C PHE A 93 -6.15 9.60 1.65
N ALA A 94 -6.69 8.52 2.19
CA ALA A 94 -6.13 7.86 3.37
C ALA A 94 -4.76 7.24 2.99
N VAL A 95 -3.71 7.65 3.72
CA VAL A 95 -2.32 7.21 3.47
C VAL A 95 -1.71 6.47 4.65
N LEU A 96 -2.35 6.52 5.82
CA LEU A 96 -1.90 5.82 7.01
C LEU A 96 -3.08 5.49 7.91
N TYR A 97 -3.02 4.31 8.51
CA TYR A 97 -3.90 3.84 9.56
C TYR A 97 -3.07 3.23 10.69
N THR A 98 -3.31 3.65 11.94
CA THR A 98 -2.59 3.12 13.09
C THR A 98 -3.49 3.13 14.34
N PRO A 99 -3.41 2.11 15.22
CA PRO A 99 -4.05 2.14 16.53
C PRO A 99 -3.22 2.91 17.58
N SER A 100 -2.15 3.58 17.19
CA SER A 100 -1.27 4.35 18.09
C SER A 100 -1.80 5.77 18.29
N THR A 101 -1.64 6.30 19.51
CA THR A 101 -1.88 7.72 19.81
C THR A 101 -0.85 8.65 19.19
N ILE A 102 0.25 8.09 18.66
CA ILE A 102 1.36 8.84 18.07
C ILE A 102 1.52 8.40 16.62
N VAL A 103 1.45 9.36 15.71
CA VAL A 103 1.92 9.24 14.34
C VAL A 103 3.34 9.79 14.28
N ASN A 104 4.28 9.03 13.75
CA ASN A 104 5.64 9.48 13.45
C ASN A 104 6.08 8.76 12.17
N GLN A 105 5.67 9.30 11.03
CA GLN A 105 5.82 8.65 9.74
C GLN A 105 6.38 9.61 8.70
N LEU A 106 7.12 9.06 7.76
CA LEU A 106 7.53 9.72 6.54
C LEU A 106 6.48 9.48 5.46
N LEU A 107 5.81 10.54 5.03
CA LEU A 107 4.77 10.45 3.99
C LEU A 107 5.30 10.96 2.66
N TRP A 108 5.14 10.15 1.64
CA TRP A 108 5.51 10.50 0.28
C TRP A 108 4.44 11.38 -0.34
N MET A 109 4.87 12.53 -0.84
CA MET A 109 3.99 13.50 -1.49
C MET A 109 4.70 14.07 -2.72
N PRO A 110 4.01 14.21 -3.85
CA PRO A 110 4.59 14.86 -5.02
C PRO A 110 4.89 16.34 -4.75
N ASN A 111 5.60 17.02 -5.66
CA ASN A 111 5.77 18.46 -5.57
C ASN A 111 4.43 19.19 -5.70
N GLY A 112 4.22 20.19 -4.87
CA GLY A 112 3.02 20.99 -4.90
C GLY A 112 2.44 21.30 -3.52
N ALA A 113 1.28 21.93 -3.51
CA ALA A 113 0.54 22.22 -2.29
C ALA A 113 -0.32 21.01 -1.92
N HIS A 114 -0.20 20.56 -0.67
CA HIS A 114 -0.94 19.43 -0.13
C HIS A 114 -1.63 19.79 1.17
N THR A 115 -2.73 19.12 1.46
CA THR A 115 -3.42 19.16 2.74
C THR A 115 -3.18 17.85 3.47
N ILE A 116 -2.57 17.93 4.65
CA ILE A 116 -2.44 16.80 5.57
C ILE A 116 -3.56 16.93 6.58
N GLU A 117 -4.37 15.89 6.75
CA GLU A 117 -5.39 15.82 7.77
C GLU A 117 -5.19 14.57 8.61
N VAL A 118 -5.34 14.72 9.92
CA VAL A 118 -5.28 13.61 10.88
C VAL A 118 -6.62 13.51 11.58
N VAL A 119 -7.17 12.31 11.58
CA VAL A 119 -8.43 11.95 12.26
C VAL A 119 -8.11 10.88 13.28
N ALA A 120 -8.45 11.11 14.52
CA ALA A 120 -8.29 10.14 15.59
C ALA A 120 -9.64 9.80 16.20
N GLU A 121 -9.89 8.51 16.45
CA GLU A 121 -11.10 7.99 17.07
C GLU A 121 -10.71 7.13 18.28
N ASP A 122 -11.42 7.29 19.38
CA ASP A 122 -11.24 6.45 20.57
C ASP A 122 -12.27 5.30 20.65
N THR A 123 -12.09 4.41 21.61
CA THR A 123 -12.99 3.26 21.80
C THR A 123 -14.38 3.62 22.28
N ALA A 124 -14.61 4.85 22.73
CA ALA A 124 -15.93 5.38 23.09
C ALA A 124 -16.62 6.08 21.91
N GLY A 125 -15.94 6.20 20.76
CA GLY A 125 -16.48 6.82 19.54
C GLY A 125 -16.31 8.35 19.50
N TYR A 126 -15.48 8.94 20.35
CA TYR A 126 -15.11 10.35 20.20
C TYR A 126 -14.12 10.50 19.05
N ILE A 127 -14.33 11.53 18.25
CA ILE A 127 -13.50 11.80 17.08
C ILE A 127 -12.86 13.17 17.20
N ALA A 128 -11.56 13.25 16.92
CA ALA A 128 -10.82 14.50 16.78
C ALA A 128 -10.25 14.59 15.37
N THR A 129 -10.26 15.80 14.81
CA THR A 129 -9.71 16.07 13.48
C THR A 129 -8.87 17.33 13.53
N THR A 130 -7.71 17.27 12.86
CA THR A 130 -6.84 18.44 12.66
C THR A 130 -6.26 18.39 11.27
N SER A 131 -6.03 19.55 10.65
CA SER A 131 -5.45 19.62 9.31
C SER A 131 -4.48 20.77 9.15
N MET A 132 -3.56 20.63 8.20
CA MET A 132 -2.64 21.67 7.79
C MET A 132 -2.33 21.61 6.30
N GLN A 133 -1.91 22.73 5.76
CA GLN A 133 -1.36 22.81 4.42
C GLN A 133 0.17 22.84 4.48
N VAL A 134 0.79 22.16 3.51
CA VAL A 134 2.23 22.17 3.26
C VAL A 134 2.48 22.40 1.78
N ASN A 135 3.66 22.90 1.45
CA ASN A 135 4.11 22.98 0.06
C ASN A 135 5.34 22.08 -0.10
N VAL A 136 5.20 20.99 -0.83
CA VAL A 136 6.31 20.07 -1.11
C VAL A 136 7.16 20.66 -2.22
N VAL A 137 8.45 20.84 -1.94
CA VAL A 137 9.43 21.38 -2.89
C VAL A 137 10.68 20.49 -2.85
N GLY A 138 11.19 20.14 -4.02
CA GLY A 138 12.35 19.26 -4.09
C GLY A 138 11.94 17.81 -3.81
N GLN A 139 11.54 17.12 -4.85
CA GLN A 139 11.29 15.70 -4.80
C GLN A 139 12.60 14.95 -4.62
N LEU A 140 12.60 13.89 -3.79
CA LEU A 140 13.73 12.96 -3.77
C LEU A 140 13.92 12.34 -5.16
N PRO A 141 15.14 11.99 -5.53
CA PRO A 141 15.41 11.28 -6.76
C PRO A 141 14.51 10.05 -6.85
N GLY A 142 13.85 9.89 -7.98
CA GLY A 142 12.97 8.76 -8.21
C GLY A 142 12.50 8.71 -9.64
N ALA A 143 12.11 7.54 -10.08
CA ALA A 143 11.45 7.32 -11.34
C ALA A 143 9.93 7.38 -11.14
N LEU A 144 9.27 8.21 -11.89
CA LEU A 144 7.83 8.49 -11.76
C LEU A 144 7.08 8.02 -12.98
N ASN A 145 5.81 7.67 -12.78
CA ASN A 145 4.90 7.24 -13.84
C ASN A 145 5.49 6.09 -14.67
N LEU A 146 6.12 5.14 -13.99
CA LEU A 146 6.77 4.00 -14.63
C LEU A 146 5.79 3.13 -15.42
N GLN A 147 4.48 3.20 -15.13
CA GLN A 147 3.46 2.56 -15.96
C GLN A 147 3.44 3.07 -17.41
N GLU A 148 3.96 4.29 -17.64
CA GLU A 148 4.07 4.87 -19.00
C GLU A 148 5.39 4.55 -19.69
N SER A 149 6.32 3.90 -19.01
CA SER A 149 7.64 3.59 -19.54
C SER A 149 7.55 2.79 -20.85
N PRO A 150 8.17 3.25 -21.93
CA PRO A 150 8.26 2.45 -23.14
C PRO A 150 9.26 1.30 -23.02
N GLN A 151 9.95 1.18 -21.89
CA GLN A 151 11.01 0.21 -21.64
C GLN A 151 10.52 -1.06 -20.95
N TRP A 152 9.23 -1.20 -20.71
CA TRP A 152 8.68 -2.45 -20.22
C TRP A 152 8.99 -3.60 -21.15
N VAL A 153 9.53 -4.66 -20.58
CA VAL A 153 9.90 -5.90 -21.27
C VAL A 153 9.12 -7.05 -20.66
N SER A 154 8.54 -7.91 -21.49
CA SER A 154 7.97 -9.17 -21.02
C SER A 154 8.99 -10.29 -21.11
N CYS A 155 8.95 -11.18 -20.17
CA CYS A 155 9.86 -12.32 -20.10
C CYS A 155 9.73 -13.22 -21.33
N SER A 156 8.52 -13.48 -21.79
CA SER A 156 8.24 -14.28 -22.98
C SER A 156 8.75 -13.64 -24.27
N ALA A 157 8.90 -12.32 -24.33
CA ALA A 157 9.42 -11.63 -25.51
C ALA A 157 10.94 -11.70 -25.66
N VAL A 158 11.67 -11.86 -24.54
CA VAL A 158 13.15 -11.80 -24.51
C VAL A 158 13.78 -13.18 -24.41
N ILE A 159 13.14 -14.11 -23.74
CA ILE A 159 13.73 -15.42 -23.45
C ILE A 159 12.88 -16.51 -24.11
N VAL A 160 13.39 -17.07 -25.17
CA VAL A 160 12.83 -18.25 -25.86
C VAL A 160 12.90 -19.51 -24.96
N HIS A 161 13.35 -19.37 -23.71
CA HIS A 161 13.58 -20.48 -22.78
C HIS A 161 12.91 -20.28 -21.41
N THR A 162 11.97 -21.03 -21.13
CA THR A 162 11.49 -21.86 -19.98
C THR A 162 11.67 -21.38 -18.52
N THR A 163 12.37 -20.32 -18.22
CA THR A 163 12.61 -19.89 -16.83
C THR A 163 11.83 -18.66 -16.39
N CYS A 164 11.24 -17.96 -17.31
CA CYS A 164 10.46 -16.77 -17.03
C CYS A 164 8.99 -17.02 -16.74
N ALA A 165 8.50 -18.14 -17.23
CA ALA A 165 7.15 -18.60 -16.93
C ALA A 165 7.32 -19.96 -16.24
N ALA A 166 7.32 -19.96 -14.94
CA ALA A 166 7.45 -21.18 -14.14
C ALA A 166 6.20 -22.08 -14.21
N GLY A 167 5.19 -21.70 -14.99
CA GLY A 167 3.97 -22.45 -15.17
C GLY A 167 4.11 -23.65 -16.10
N LEU A 168 3.13 -24.54 -16.09
CA LEU A 168 3.06 -25.76 -16.88
C LEU A 168 2.85 -25.51 -18.39
N GLY A 169 2.87 -24.27 -18.86
CA GLY A 169 2.68 -23.95 -20.27
C GLY A 169 2.88 -22.48 -20.61
N VAL A 170 2.72 -22.20 -21.91
CA VAL A 170 2.93 -20.85 -22.44
C VAL A 170 1.74 -19.97 -22.06
N ALA A 171 2.01 -18.90 -21.33
CA ALA A 171 1.05 -17.84 -21.09
C ALA A 171 0.73 -17.08 -22.39
N VAL A 172 -0.46 -16.57 -22.50
CA VAL A 172 -0.84 -15.59 -23.52
C VAL A 172 -1.03 -14.27 -22.78
N SER A 173 -0.11 -13.36 -22.96
CA SER A 173 -0.08 -12.10 -22.24
C SER A 173 0.03 -10.91 -23.19
N THR A 174 -0.46 -9.76 -22.76
CA THR A 174 -0.28 -8.49 -23.48
C THR A 174 -0.05 -7.36 -22.50
N LEU A 175 0.75 -6.40 -22.92
CA LEU A 175 0.89 -5.10 -22.29
C LEU A 175 0.41 -4.01 -23.25
N THR A 176 -0.44 -3.12 -22.76
CA THR A 176 -0.87 -1.94 -23.51
C THR A 176 -0.71 -0.70 -22.62
N LEU A 177 0.12 0.23 -23.04
CA LEU A 177 0.37 1.49 -22.34
C LEU A 177 -0.70 2.53 -22.63
N HIS A 178 -0.72 3.60 -21.84
CA HIS A 178 -1.56 4.79 -22.03
C HIS A 178 -3.06 4.50 -22.11
N GLN A 179 -3.54 3.56 -21.28
CA GLN A 179 -4.95 3.26 -21.18
C GLN A 179 -5.68 4.37 -20.42
N GLN A 180 -6.71 4.94 -21.03
CA GLN A 180 -7.47 6.04 -20.44
C GLN A 180 -8.52 5.55 -19.45
N THR A 181 -8.98 4.31 -19.56
CA THR A 181 -10.03 3.73 -18.71
C THR A 181 -9.83 2.23 -18.53
N PRO A 182 -9.83 1.72 -17.27
CA PRO A 182 -9.76 2.50 -16.04
C PRO A 182 -8.39 3.16 -15.87
N SER A 183 -8.36 4.36 -15.34
CA SER A 183 -7.14 5.08 -14.98
C SER A 183 -7.46 6.15 -13.94
N LEU A 184 -6.48 6.51 -13.12
CA LEU A 184 -6.57 7.58 -12.11
C LEU A 184 -6.19 8.95 -12.66
N ASP A 185 -5.32 8.98 -13.68
CA ASP A 185 -4.81 10.23 -14.28
C ASP A 185 -4.94 10.27 -15.83
N GLY A 186 -5.49 9.21 -16.42
CA GLY A 186 -5.69 9.10 -17.86
C GLY A 186 -4.63 8.29 -18.60
N SER A 187 -3.68 7.64 -17.91
CA SER A 187 -2.56 6.93 -18.52
C SER A 187 -2.09 5.69 -17.75
N ALA A 188 -2.96 4.71 -17.58
CA ALA A 188 -2.61 3.44 -16.95
C ALA A 188 -1.88 2.48 -17.90
N ALA A 189 -1.10 1.54 -17.35
CA ALA A 189 -0.63 0.36 -18.06
C ALA A 189 -1.59 -0.81 -17.85
N LYS A 190 -2.02 -1.44 -18.94
CA LYS A 190 -2.92 -2.58 -18.93
C LYS A 190 -2.16 -3.87 -19.24
N PHE A 191 -2.17 -4.80 -18.30
CA PHE A 191 -1.58 -6.13 -18.42
C PHE A 191 -2.70 -7.17 -18.49
N THR A 192 -2.63 -8.08 -19.45
CA THR A 192 -3.57 -9.20 -19.56
C THR A 192 -2.84 -10.52 -19.45
N LEU A 193 -3.45 -11.47 -18.78
CA LEU A 193 -2.97 -12.84 -18.72
C LEU A 193 -4.08 -13.79 -19.12
N ALA A 194 -3.74 -14.71 -20.03
CA ALA A 194 -4.57 -15.83 -20.44
C ALA A 194 -3.67 -17.01 -20.75
N GLY A 195 -4.26 -18.12 -21.15
CA GLY A 195 -3.50 -19.30 -21.54
C GLY A 195 -4.38 -20.53 -21.48
N LYS A 196 -3.78 -21.69 -21.79
CA LYS A 196 -4.49 -22.96 -21.80
C LYS A 196 -4.06 -23.88 -20.65
N HIS A 197 -3.02 -23.47 -19.94
CA HIS A 197 -2.41 -24.29 -18.91
C HIS A 197 -2.57 -23.62 -17.55
N ALA A 198 -2.99 -24.39 -16.57
CA ALA A 198 -3.06 -23.93 -15.19
C ALA A 198 -1.72 -23.38 -14.72
N TYR A 199 -1.78 -22.34 -13.90
CA TYR A 199 -0.60 -21.68 -13.32
C TYR A 199 0.36 -21.07 -14.34
N SER A 200 -0.12 -20.71 -15.53
CA SER A 200 0.68 -19.91 -16.45
C SER A 200 0.89 -18.51 -15.88
N ASN A 201 2.09 -17.97 -16.04
CA ASN A 201 2.42 -16.63 -15.55
C ASN A 201 3.15 -15.81 -16.61
N GLU A 202 3.25 -14.51 -16.37
CA GLU A 202 4.07 -13.61 -17.17
C GLU A 202 4.68 -12.54 -16.27
N LEU A 203 6.02 -12.45 -16.33
CA LEU A 203 6.81 -11.44 -15.66
C LEU A 203 7.11 -10.30 -16.64
N TYR A 204 6.88 -9.09 -16.18
CA TYR A 204 7.26 -7.85 -16.85
C TYR A 204 8.23 -7.08 -15.98
N TRP A 205 9.19 -6.40 -16.57
CA TRP A 205 10.06 -5.47 -15.83
C TRP A 205 10.36 -4.22 -16.65
N THR A 206 10.69 -3.12 -15.98
CA THR A 206 11.18 -1.92 -16.63
C THR A 206 12.44 -1.42 -15.94
N PRO A 207 13.56 -1.27 -16.68
CA PRO A 207 14.80 -0.75 -16.15
C PRO A 207 14.66 0.73 -15.80
N ILE A 208 15.33 1.14 -14.71
CA ILE A 208 15.33 2.51 -14.22
C ILE A 208 16.75 3.08 -14.27
N GLY A 209 17.76 2.23 -14.10
CA GLY A 209 19.17 2.62 -14.09
C GLY A 209 20.06 1.55 -13.50
N GLY A 210 21.14 1.99 -12.88
CA GLY A 210 22.11 1.10 -12.22
C GLY A 210 22.92 1.84 -11.16
N GLY A 211 23.75 1.10 -10.43
CA GLY A 211 24.72 1.62 -9.48
C GLY A 211 24.44 1.33 -8.02
N SER A 212 25.41 1.75 -7.17
CA SER A 212 25.42 1.46 -5.74
C SER A 212 24.59 2.42 -4.88
N TYR A 213 24.17 3.51 -5.41
CA TYR A 213 23.25 4.48 -4.81
C TYR A 213 21.98 4.45 -5.64
N PRO A 214 20.82 4.34 -5.04
CA PRO A 214 20.40 4.54 -3.64
C PRO A 214 20.48 3.28 -2.75
N GLN A 215 20.11 3.46 -1.46
CA GLN A 215 19.99 2.37 -0.49
C GLN A 215 18.56 2.17 0.03
N HIS A 216 17.73 3.19 -0.07
CA HIS A 216 16.33 3.16 0.38
C HIS A 216 15.41 3.28 -0.84
N PHE A 217 14.31 2.54 -0.79
CA PHE A 217 13.32 2.55 -1.85
C PHE A 217 11.92 2.61 -1.26
N ASN A 218 11.07 3.43 -1.90
CA ASN A 218 9.63 3.33 -1.72
C ASN A 218 9.01 3.05 -3.08
N TYR A 219 8.45 1.86 -3.21
CA TYR A 219 7.73 1.41 -4.38
C TYR A 219 6.25 1.70 -4.16
N ASP A 220 5.79 2.78 -4.76
CA ASP A 220 4.47 3.37 -4.61
C ASP A 220 3.69 3.19 -5.90
N LEU A 221 2.55 2.52 -5.84
CA LEU A 221 1.74 2.26 -7.02
C LEU A 221 0.26 2.05 -6.68
N TRP A 222 -0.58 2.20 -7.70
CA TRP A 222 -1.96 1.78 -7.68
C TRP A 222 -2.16 0.63 -8.65
N PHE A 223 -2.91 -0.38 -8.23
CA PHE A 223 -3.33 -1.46 -9.11
C PHE A 223 -4.84 -1.67 -9.08
N TYR A 224 -5.37 -2.16 -10.18
CA TYR A 224 -6.78 -2.44 -10.38
C TYR A 224 -6.88 -3.81 -11.05
N ILE A 225 -7.70 -4.69 -10.55
CA ILE A 225 -7.91 -6.03 -11.10
C ILE A 225 -9.37 -6.23 -11.46
N ASP A 226 -9.65 -6.77 -12.65
CA ASP A 226 -11.03 -7.05 -13.07
C ASP A 226 -11.60 -8.32 -12.42
N HIS A 227 -10.77 -9.33 -12.26
CA HIS A 227 -11.14 -10.65 -11.76
C HIS A 227 -10.08 -11.22 -10.82
N GLY A 228 -10.04 -10.73 -9.58
CA GLY A 228 -9.08 -11.21 -8.57
C GLY A 228 -9.21 -12.69 -8.25
N ASP A 229 -10.41 -13.27 -8.40
CA ASP A 229 -10.71 -14.69 -8.24
C ASP A 229 -10.01 -15.59 -9.27
N ARG A 230 -9.48 -15.03 -10.35
CA ARG A 230 -8.77 -15.74 -11.42
C ARG A 230 -7.26 -15.72 -11.28
N ALA A 231 -6.74 -14.84 -10.45
CA ALA A 231 -5.33 -14.77 -10.15
C ALA A 231 -4.94 -15.83 -9.10
N GLN A 232 -3.77 -16.47 -9.27
CA GLN A 232 -3.11 -17.17 -8.19
C GLN A 232 -2.43 -16.17 -7.28
N SER A 233 -1.65 -15.27 -7.88
CA SER A 233 -0.93 -14.21 -7.19
C SER A 233 -0.63 -13.03 -8.10
N LEU A 234 -0.26 -11.91 -7.48
CA LEU A 234 0.39 -10.78 -8.13
C LEU A 234 1.70 -10.50 -7.42
N GLU A 235 2.78 -10.30 -8.21
CA GLU A 235 4.10 -9.99 -7.69
C GLU A 235 4.49 -8.56 -8.06
N PHE A 236 5.18 -7.89 -7.13
CA PHE A 236 5.64 -6.51 -7.26
C PHE A 236 7.04 -6.42 -6.69
N ASP A 237 8.04 -6.29 -7.56
CA ASP A 237 9.43 -6.41 -7.17
C ASP A 237 10.22 -5.12 -7.42
N VAL A 238 11.22 -4.92 -6.59
CA VAL A 238 12.29 -3.96 -6.80
C VAL A 238 13.60 -4.73 -6.83
N ASN A 239 14.43 -4.46 -7.83
CA ASN A 239 15.73 -5.07 -7.96
C ASN A 239 16.82 -4.00 -8.00
N GLN A 240 17.93 -4.28 -7.34
CA GLN A 240 19.17 -3.54 -7.47
C GLN A 240 20.32 -4.54 -7.58
N ALA A 241 21.20 -4.36 -8.57
CA ALA A 241 22.39 -5.18 -8.68
C ALA A 241 23.60 -4.32 -9.05
N PHE A 242 24.70 -4.58 -8.37
CA PHE A 242 26.02 -4.00 -8.65
C PHE A 242 27.11 -4.77 -7.88
N GLY A 243 28.36 -4.65 -8.33
CA GLY A 243 29.52 -5.19 -7.63
C GLY A 243 29.44 -6.71 -7.36
N GLY A 244 28.77 -7.46 -8.20
CA GLY A 244 28.67 -8.92 -8.08
C GLY A 244 27.53 -9.41 -7.17
N THR A 245 26.65 -8.54 -6.69
CA THR A 245 25.54 -8.88 -5.79
C THR A 245 24.23 -8.34 -6.36
N ARG A 246 23.16 -9.12 -6.20
CA ARG A 246 21.80 -8.70 -6.52
C ARG A 246 20.92 -8.71 -5.26
N TRP A 247 20.29 -7.59 -5.00
CA TRP A 247 19.25 -7.41 -3.99
C TRP A 247 17.90 -7.44 -4.70
N THR A 248 17.12 -8.46 -4.42
CA THR A 248 15.74 -8.59 -4.91
C THR A 248 14.77 -8.46 -3.74
N TRP A 249 14.02 -7.40 -3.70
CA TRP A 249 12.86 -7.25 -2.83
C TRP A 249 11.64 -7.74 -3.59
N GLY A 250 11.50 -9.07 -3.67
CA GLY A 250 10.32 -9.68 -4.26
C GLY A 250 9.16 -9.67 -3.27
N THR A 251 8.00 -9.27 -3.73
CA THR A 251 6.79 -9.23 -2.91
C THR A 251 5.62 -9.81 -3.69
N GLN A 252 4.83 -10.65 -3.03
CA GLN A 252 3.75 -11.39 -3.68
C GLN A 252 2.49 -11.37 -2.82
N CYS A 253 1.40 -10.94 -3.41
CA CYS A 253 0.07 -11.15 -2.84
C CYS A 253 -0.47 -12.48 -3.35
N ASP A 254 -0.49 -13.50 -2.50
CA ASP A 254 -0.96 -14.85 -2.82
C ASP A 254 -2.44 -15.02 -2.45
N PHE A 255 -3.30 -15.06 -3.46
CA PHE A 255 -4.75 -15.08 -3.28
C PHE A 255 -5.29 -16.47 -2.94
N ASN A 256 -4.62 -17.56 -3.35
CA ASN A 256 -5.24 -18.87 -3.36
C ASN A 256 -4.58 -19.91 -2.44
N ASP A 257 -3.29 -19.79 -2.13
CA ASP A 257 -2.59 -20.76 -1.28
C ASP A 257 -2.47 -20.27 0.16
N SER A 258 -1.62 -19.30 0.40
CA SER A 258 -1.36 -18.79 1.76
C SER A 258 -2.40 -17.76 2.21
N HIS A 259 -3.08 -17.09 1.29
CA HIS A 259 -3.94 -15.93 1.52
C HIS A 259 -3.22 -14.81 2.28
N ARG A 260 -1.92 -14.69 2.01
CA ARG A 260 -1.02 -13.75 2.67
C ARG A 260 -0.12 -13.07 1.68
N TRP A 261 0.46 -11.97 2.13
CA TRP A 261 1.63 -11.44 1.48
C TRP A 261 2.81 -12.35 1.75
N ASN A 262 3.59 -12.60 0.71
CA ASN A 262 4.86 -13.31 0.76
C ASN A 262 5.97 -12.33 0.42
N ILE A 263 7.15 -12.53 0.99
CA ILE A 263 8.38 -11.83 0.64
C ILE A 263 9.43 -12.83 0.21
N TRP A 264 10.29 -12.41 -0.69
CA TRP A 264 11.32 -13.26 -1.29
C TRP A 264 12.56 -13.34 -0.42
N ASP A 265 13.07 -14.54 -0.19
CA ASP A 265 14.39 -14.80 0.36
C ASP A 265 15.36 -15.02 -0.81
N PRO A 266 16.18 -14.00 -1.21
CA PRO A 266 16.98 -14.09 -2.45
C PRO A 266 18.02 -15.19 -2.44
N LEU A 267 18.65 -15.44 -1.30
CA LEU A 267 19.67 -16.50 -1.17
C LEU A 267 19.06 -17.88 -1.08
N GLY A 268 17.93 -17.99 -0.40
CA GLY A 268 17.18 -19.24 -0.25
C GLY A 268 16.34 -19.59 -1.47
N GLU A 269 16.15 -18.65 -2.40
CA GLU A 269 15.28 -18.77 -3.59
C GLU A 269 13.89 -19.30 -3.26
N VAL A 270 13.26 -18.71 -2.22
CA VAL A 270 11.96 -19.19 -1.72
C VAL A 270 11.09 -18.05 -1.21
N TRP A 271 9.80 -18.15 -1.48
CA TRP A 271 8.77 -17.28 -0.92
C TRP A 271 8.52 -17.59 0.56
N LYS A 272 8.45 -16.56 1.39
CA LYS A 272 8.18 -16.63 2.83
C LYS A 272 6.89 -15.90 3.14
N PRO A 273 5.84 -16.59 3.59
CA PRO A 273 4.61 -15.91 3.99
C PRO A 273 4.83 -15.08 5.25
N ILE A 274 4.32 -13.85 5.23
CA ILE A 274 4.30 -12.96 6.39
C ILE A 274 2.89 -12.87 6.97
N PRO A 275 2.70 -12.46 8.23
CA PRO A 275 1.39 -12.45 8.88
C PRO A 275 0.48 -11.28 8.42
N ILE A 276 0.61 -10.86 7.17
CA ILE A 276 -0.21 -9.81 6.55
C ILE A 276 -1.19 -10.49 5.59
N PRO A 277 -2.50 -10.31 5.79
CA PRO A 277 -3.48 -10.95 4.91
C PRO A 277 -3.40 -10.36 3.50
N CYS A 278 -3.45 -11.23 2.51
CA CYS A 278 -3.72 -10.88 1.14
C CYS A 278 -5.02 -11.59 0.72
N ASN A 279 -6.13 -11.00 1.11
CA ASN A 279 -7.43 -11.45 0.65
C ASN A 279 -7.68 -10.94 -0.77
N HIS A 280 -8.64 -11.55 -1.45
CA HIS A 280 -9.09 -11.04 -2.73
C HIS A 280 -9.52 -9.58 -2.58
N PHE A 281 -8.82 -8.70 -3.29
CA PHE A 281 -9.27 -7.33 -3.40
C PHE A 281 -10.56 -7.26 -4.22
N PRO A 282 -11.47 -6.33 -3.92
CA PRO A 282 -12.66 -6.16 -4.71
C PRO A 282 -12.31 -5.94 -6.18
N SER A 283 -12.88 -6.75 -7.05
CA SER A 283 -12.74 -6.55 -8.48
C SER A 283 -13.22 -5.16 -8.88
N ASN A 284 -12.57 -4.59 -9.88
CA ASN A 284 -12.91 -3.26 -10.41
C ASN A 284 -12.74 -2.11 -9.42
N THR A 285 -11.73 -2.22 -8.56
CA THR A 285 -11.40 -1.20 -7.56
C THR A 285 -9.91 -0.90 -7.59
N TRP A 286 -9.54 0.38 -7.53
CA TRP A 286 -8.16 0.80 -7.39
C TRP A 286 -7.67 0.56 -5.96
N ILE A 287 -6.53 -0.10 -5.83
CA ILE A 287 -5.86 -0.39 -4.56
C ILE A 287 -4.53 0.33 -4.55
N HIS A 288 -4.30 1.15 -3.54
CA HIS A 288 -3.01 1.79 -3.30
C HIS A 288 -2.09 0.85 -2.54
N MET A 289 -0.84 0.80 -2.94
CA MET A 289 0.19 0.00 -2.29
C MET A 289 1.51 0.77 -2.24
N VAL A 290 2.19 0.71 -1.09
CA VAL A 290 3.55 1.22 -0.91
C VAL A 290 4.38 0.18 -0.17
N TRP A 291 5.46 -0.27 -0.78
CA TRP A 291 6.52 -1.00 -0.10
C TRP A 291 7.65 -0.05 0.30
N THR A 292 8.04 -0.10 1.57
CA THR A 292 9.24 0.59 2.07
C THR A 292 10.34 -0.44 2.28
N LEU A 293 11.44 -0.25 1.58
CA LEU A 293 12.51 -1.23 1.41
C LEU A 293 13.87 -0.56 1.62
N GLU A 294 14.85 -1.34 2.10
CA GLU A 294 16.19 -0.85 2.35
C GLU A 294 17.24 -1.90 2.02
N ARG A 295 18.39 -1.45 1.53
CA ARG A 295 19.59 -2.28 1.39
C ARG A 295 20.53 -2.06 2.56
N VAL A 296 20.75 -3.08 3.36
CA VAL A 296 21.65 -3.04 4.52
C VAL A 296 22.85 -3.96 4.29
N GLY A 297 23.95 -3.40 3.79
CA GLY A 297 25.10 -4.19 3.41
C GLY A 297 24.77 -5.18 2.30
N ASN A 298 24.91 -6.49 2.60
CA ASN A 298 24.54 -7.57 1.68
C ASN A 298 23.15 -8.17 1.96
N GLN A 299 22.28 -7.42 2.62
CA GLN A 299 20.92 -7.88 2.93
C GLN A 299 19.87 -6.99 2.27
N VAL A 300 18.75 -7.58 1.90
CA VAL A 300 17.48 -6.92 1.66
C VAL A 300 16.76 -6.76 2.98
N HIS A 301 16.21 -5.59 3.24
CA HIS A 301 15.37 -5.30 4.40
C HIS A 301 13.99 -4.86 3.92
N TYR A 302 12.98 -5.62 4.27
CA TYR A 302 11.57 -5.28 4.10
C TYR A 302 11.12 -4.54 5.34
N ILE A 303 10.94 -3.22 5.26
CA ILE A 303 10.62 -2.39 6.42
C ILE A 303 9.12 -2.44 6.70
N ALA A 304 8.29 -2.08 5.71
CA ALA A 304 6.86 -1.96 5.89
C ALA A 304 6.09 -2.14 4.57
N LEU A 305 4.85 -2.57 4.68
CA LEU A 305 3.86 -2.58 3.62
C LEU A 305 2.68 -1.70 4.01
N SER A 306 2.36 -0.71 3.19
CA SER A 306 1.08 -0.02 3.23
C SER A 306 0.23 -0.53 2.06
N VAL A 307 -0.95 -1.06 2.34
CA VAL A 307 -1.89 -1.53 1.32
C VAL A 307 -3.31 -1.19 1.71
N ALA A 308 -4.06 -0.64 0.76
CA ALA A 308 -5.35 -0.02 0.98
C ALA A 308 -5.24 1.11 2.04
N ASP A 309 -5.79 0.94 3.22
CA ASP A 309 -5.78 1.91 4.32
C ASP A 309 -4.95 1.46 5.53
N HIS A 310 -4.17 0.38 5.39
CA HIS A 310 -3.38 -0.18 6.48
C HIS A 310 -1.88 -0.14 6.20
N THR A 311 -1.11 0.17 7.22
CA THR A 311 0.35 0.01 7.22
C THR A 311 0.74 -1.08 8.21
N TYR A 312 1.54 -2.01 7.72
CA TYR A 312 2.04 -3.15 8.46
C TYR A 312 3.55 -3.06 8.60
N ASP A 313 4.05 -3.24 9.81
CA ASP A 313 5.47 -3.45 10.08
C ASP A 313 5.86 -4.85 9.60
N VAL A 314 6.91 -4.95 8.80
CA VAL A 314 7.46 -6.22 8.31
C VAL A 314 8.78 -6.53 8.97
N ASP A 315 9.70 -5.58 9.03
CA ASP A 315 11.00 -5.61 9.71
C ASP A 315 11.76 -6.95 9.54
N THR A 316 11.91 -7.37 8.30
CA THR A 316 12.46 -8.69 7.96
C THR A 316 13.64 -8.56 7.00
N TYR A 317 14.71 -9.33 7.27
CA TYR A 317 15.96 -9.30 6.52
C TYR A 317 16.26 -10.65 5.88
N TYR A 318 16.77 -10.60 4.64
CA TYR A 318 17.34 -11.77 3.96
C TYR A 318 18.66 -11.42 3.29
N THR A 319 19.51 -12.41 3.10
CA THR A 319 20.79 -12.24 2.39
C THR A 319 20.56 -12.12 0.90
N ALA A 320 21.21 -11.14 0.28
CA ALA A 320 21.18 -10.91 -1.16
C ALA A 320 21.89 -12.03 -1.94
N GLN A 321 21.58 -12.15 -3.21
CA GLN A 321 22.13 -13.18 -4.10
C GLN A 321 23.54 -12.78 -4.59
N PRO A 322 24.59 -13.59 -4.36
CA PRO A 322 25.93 -13.31 -4.86
C PRO A 322 26.11 -13.76 -6.32
N ASN A 323 27.25 -13.40 -6.89
CA ASN A 323 27.69 -13.81 -8.24
C ASN A 323 26.81 -13.30 -9.39
N TRP A 324 26.18 -12.14 -9.22
CA TRP A 324 25.43 -11.46 -10.26
C TRP A 324 26.36 -10.63 -11.14
N THR A 325 26.14 -10.64 -12.45
CA THR A 325 27.08 -10.02 -13.41
C THR A 325 26.56 -8.72 -14.04
N GLN A 326 25.29 -8.42 -13.87
CA GLN A 326 24.67 -7.22 -14.42
C GLN A 326 24.61 -6.11 -13.36
N GLU A 327 24.59 -4.86 -13.81
CA GLU A 327 24.26 -3.72 -12.98
C GLU A 327 22.90 -3.22 -13.40
N GLU A 328 21.96 -3.15 -12.44
CA GLU A 328 20.58 -2.79 -12.72
C GLU A 328 19.91 -2.16 -11.51
N ILE A 329 18.98 -1.28 -11.76
CA ILE A 329 17.86 -0.94 -10.89
C ILE A 329 16.62 -1.05 -11.76
N ASP A 330 15.68 -1.88 -11.38
CA ASP A 330 14.42 -2.08 -12.08
C ASP A 330 13.28 -2.34 -11.11
N ILE A 331 12.07 -2.18 -11.61
CA ILE A 331 10.87 -2.74 -10.99
C ILE A 331 10.34 -3.86 -11.87
N ALA A 332 9.74 -4.84 -11.22
CA ALA A 332 9.05 -5.90 -11.94
C ALA A 332 7.61 -6.06 -11.45
N PHE A 333 6.78 -6.60 -12.32
CA PHE A 333 5.40 -6.95 -12.07
C PHE A 333 5.11 -8.30 -12.72
N GLN A 334 4.55 -9.24 -11.94
CA GLN A 334 4.17 -10.54 -12.45
C GLN A 334 2.70 -10.84 -12.19
N MET A 335 2.07 -11.45 -13.17
CA MET A 335 0.74 -12.00 -13.09
C MET A 335 0.82 -13.52 -13.11
N ASP A 336 0.18 -14.16 -12.13
CA ASP A 336 0.08 -15.62 -12.05
C ASP A 336 -1.38 -16.05 -12.18
N GLY A 337 -1.64 -16.93 -13.14
CA GLY A 337 -2.94 -17.57 -13.27
C GLY A 337 -3.12 -18.69 -12.28
N ASN A 338 -4.35 -18.94 -11.87
CA ASN A 338 -4.69 -20.02 -10.97
C ASN A 338 -4.84 -21.39 -11.69
N TRP A 339 -5.33 -22.38 -10.98
CA TRP A 339 -5.56 -23.73 -11.50
C TRP A 339 -6.53 -23.79 -12.68
N ASP A 340 -7.47 -22.84 -12.79
CA ASP A 340 -8.48 -22.78 -13.84
C ASP A 340 -8.04 -21.93 -15.04
N GLN A 341 -7.01 -21.10 -14.87
CA GLN A 341 -6.39 -20.26 -15.92
C GLN A 341 -7.40 -19.44 -16.74
N GLN A 342 -8.41 -18.90 -16.10
CA GLN A 342 -9.33 -17.98 -16.75
C GLN A 342 -8.64 -16.64 -17.04
N PRO A 343 -8.93 -15.98 -18.18
CA PRO A 343 -8.34 -14.69 -18.49
C PRO A 343 -8.69 -13.63 -17.46
N TYR A 344 -7.71 -12.82 -17.06
CA TYR A 344 -7.92 -11.64 -16.23
C TYR A 344 -6.99 -10.50 -16.63
N THR A 345 -7.28 -9.32 -16.13
CA THR A 345 -6.57 -8.10 -16.46
C THR A 345 -6.23 -7.32 -15.21
N VAL A 346 -5.01 -6.77 -15.19
CA VAL A 346 -4.55 -5.83 -14.15
C VAL A 346 -4.15 -4.53 -14.84
N TRP A 347 -4.52 -3.41 -14.24
CA TRP A 347 -4.01 -2.09 -14.62
C TRP A 347 -3.13 -1.57 -13.49
N LEU A 348 -1.99 -1.02 -13.85
CA LEU A 348 -1.12 -0.26 -12.96
C LEU A 348 -1.20 1.22 -13.32
N ASP A 349 -1.23 2.07 -12.31
CA ASP A 349 -1.28 3.51 -12.47
C ASP A 349 -0.46 4.20 -11.37
N ARG A 350 0.06 5.39 -11.64
CA ARG A 350 0.90 6.17 -10.72
C ARG A 350 2.02 5.33 -10.12
N VAL A 351 2.68 4.54 -10.96
CA VAL A 351 3.78 3.67 -10.53
C VAL A 351 5.04 4.50 -10.35
N ASN A 352 5.52 4.59 -9.13
CA ASN A 352 6.67 5.41 -8.76
C ASN A 352 7.67 4.58 -7.94
N LEU A 353 8.95 4.75 -8.21
CA LEU A 353 10.02 4.27 -7.34
C LEU A 353 10.81 5.46 -6.83
N PHE A 354 10.55 5.86 -5.61
CA PHE A 354 11.36 6.86 -4.93
C PHE A 354 12.58 6.17 -4.32
N SER A 355 13.75 6.81 -4.47
CA SER A 355 15.01 6.17 -4.06
C SER A 355 16.03 7.21 -3.56
N TYR A 356 16.76 6.91 -2.48
CA TYR A 356 17.72 7.80 -1.85
C TYR A 356 18.81 7.07 -1.04
#